data_205f5324b0056be30174fbb769bb7a4d
#
_entry.id   205f5324b0056be30174fbb769bb7a4d
#
_cell.length_a   1.000
_cell.length_b   1.000
_cell.length_c   1.000
_cell.angle_alpha   90.00
_cell.angle_beta   90.00
_cell.angle_gamma   90.00
#
_symmetry.space_group_name_H-M   'P 1'
#
loop_
_entity.id
_entity.type
_entity.pdbx_description
1 polymer ?
#
loop_
_entity_poly.entity_id
_entity_poly.type
_entity_poly.pdbx_seq_one_letter_code
_entity_poly.pdbx_strand_id
1 'polypeptide(L)'
;MLKPLSRSFQDGDEEQVVELYNKITGRNRTVPQHQWEWLHPPEGRGMMWVIEDETTKKIIGHHGLIPVRIVYQGKSYRLGKTENTIIHPKLLGNGLYFLYEKNFLVNLQNNLTYWLPLQGMVRQERFASA
;
A
#
# COMPACT_ATOMS: atom_id res chain seq x y z
N MET A 1 -8.89 23.37 -7.08
CA MET A 1 -7.70 22.74 -7.67
C MET A 1 -7.25 21.58 -6.80
N LEU A 2 -6.94 20.47 -7.41
CA LEU A 2 -6.46 19.27 -6.72
C LEU A 2 -5.11 19.51 -6.03
N LYS A 3 -5.03 19.15 -4.75
CA LYS A 3 -3.77 19.18 -3.99
C LYS A 3 -3.51 17.80 -3.38
N PRO A 4 -2.83 16.91 -4.11
CA PRO A 4 -2.56 15.56 -3.62
C PRO A 4 -1.50 15.57 -2.51
N LEU A 5 -1.82 14.92 -1.41
CA LEU A 5 -0.92 14.70 -0.29
C LEU A 5 -0.85 13.20 0.02
N SER A 6 0.33 12.64 -0.01
CA SER A 6 0.54 11.27 0.46
C SER A 6 0.79 11.26 1.96
N ARG A 7 0.01 10.48 2.67
CA ARG A 7 0.15 10.34 4.12
C ARG A 7 -0.11 8.89 4.55
N SER A 8 0.32 8.55 5.75
CA SER A 8 0.00 7.26 6.35
C SER A 8 -1.51 7.12 6.54
N PHE A 9 -1.99 5.88 6.39
CA PHE A 9 -3.37 5.52 6.71
C PHE A 9 -3.63 5.77 8.19
N GLN A 10 -4.79 6.31 8.50
CA GLN A 10 -5.25 6.58 9.85
C GLN A 10 -6.59 5.88 10.11
N ASP A 11 -6.86 5.57 11.37
CA ASP A 11 -8.16 5.03 11.76
C ASP A 11 -9.26 6.02 11.34
N GLY A 12 -10.29 5.48 10.69
CA GLY A 12 -11.37 6.27 10.11
C GLY A 12 -11.29 6.41 8.58
N ASP A 13 -10.15 6.09 7.98
CA ASP A 13 -9.99 6.12 6.52
C ASP A 13 -10.67 4.94 5.82
N GLU A 14 -11.02 3.88 6.56
CA GLU A 14 -11.48 2.61 6.02
C GLU A 14 -12.64 2.75 5.05
N GLU A 15 -13.64 3.53 5.41
CA GLU A 15 -14.85 3.69 4.59
C GLU A 15 -14.53 4.28 3.23
N GLN A 16 -13.73 5.35 3.20
CA GLN A 16 -13.36 5.99 1.95
C GLN A 16 -12.46 5.09 1.08
N VAL A 17 -11.54 4.36 1.71
CA VAL A 17 -10.65 3.44 1.00
C VAL A 17 -11.46 2.29 0.39
N VAL A 18 -12.38 1.71 1.14
CA VAL A 18 -13.24 0.62 0.66
C VAL A 18 -14.15 1.11 -0.46
N GLU A 19 -14.74 2.29 -0.33
CA GLU A 19 -15.57 2.89 -1.36
C GLU A 19 -14.79 3.10 -2.66
N LEU A 20 -13.59 3.66 -2.56
CA LEU A 20 -12.71 3.88 -3.71
C LEU A 20 -12.33 2.56 -4.38
N TYR A 21 -11.94 1.57 -3.58
CA TYR A 21 -11.61 0.24 -4.07
C TYR A 21 -12.77 -0.40 -4.83
N ASN A 22 -13.97 -0.37 -4.26
CA ASN A 22 -15.15 -0.95 -4.88
C ASN A 22 -15.53 -0.24 -6.17
N LYS A 23 -15.41 1.07 -6.19
CA LYS A 23 -15.69 1.88 -7.38
C LYS A 23 -14.74 1.54 -8.53
N ILE A 24 -13.46 1.34 -8.23
CA ILE A 24 -12.44 1.05 -9.25
C ILE A 24 -12.51 -0.39 -9.72
N THR A 25 -12.69 -1.34 -8.81
CA THR A 25 -12.64 -2.78 -9.13
C THR A 25 -13.98 -3.39 -9.48
N GLY A 26 -15.09 -2.72 -9.20
CA GLY A 26 -16.43 -3.28 -9.34
C GLY A 26 -16.78 -4.34 -8.30
N ARG A 27 -16.00 -4.44 -7.23
CA ARG A 27 -16.23 -5.39 -6.14
C ARG A 27 -17.10 -4.80 -5.05
N ASN A 28 -17.45 -5.66 -4.09
CA ASN A 28 -18.29 -5.30 -2.93
C ASN A 28 -17.57 -5.64 -1.62
N ARG A 29 -16.33 -5.14 -1.47
CA ARG A 29 -15.59 -5.32 -0.24
C ARG A 29 -16.29 -4.57 0.89
N THR A 30 -16.28 -5.15 2.08
CA THR A 30 -16.78 -4.50 3.29
C THR A 30 -15.61 -3.94 4.12
N VAL A 31 -15.94 -3.02 5.04
CA VAL A 31 -14.95 -2.50 5.98
C VAL A 31 -14.34 -3.62 6.84
N PRO A 32 -15.12 -4.56 7.42
CA PRO A 32 -14.53 -5.67 8.16
C PRO A 32 -13.55 -6.53 7.33
N GLN A 33 -13.86 -6.79 6.04
CA GLN A 33 -12.95 -7.52 5.16
C GLN A 33 -11.65 -6.76 4.95
N HIS A 34 -11.72 -5.46 4.76
CA HIS A 34 -10.54 -4.60 4.64
C HIS A 34 -9.69 -4.65 5.91
N GLN A 35 -10.32 -4.49 7.06
CA GLN A 35 -9.65 -4.56 8.36
C GLN A 35 -8.97 -5.91 8.57
N TRP A 36 -9.65 -6.99 8.24
CA TRP A 36 -9.08 -8.33 8.37
C TRP A 36 -7.81 -8.48 7.51
N GLU A 37 -7.86 -8.06 6.27
CA GLU A 37 -6.73 -8.16 5.34
C GLU A 37 -5.50 -7.39 5.80
N TRP A 38 -5.71 -6.21 6.37
CA TRP A 38 -4.62 -5.29 6.68
C TRP A 38 -4.15 -5.33 8.13
N LEU A 39 -5.03 -5.67 9.06
CA LEU A 39 -4.70 -5.68 10.49
C LEU A 39 -4.25 -7.05 10.99
N HIS A 40 -4.66 -8.11 10.32
CA HIS A 40 -4.45 -9.48 10.81
C HIS A 40 -3.74 -10.43 9.85
N PRO A 41 -2.84 -9.99 8.95
CA PRO A 41 -2.03 -10.92 8.16
C PRO A 41 -1.15 -11.76 9.07
N PRO A 42 -0.81 -13.01 8.65
CA PRO A 42 0.00 -13.91 9.50
C PRO A 42 1.35 -13.37 9.91
N GLU A 43 1.99 -12.56 9.07
CA GLU A 43 3.32 -12.02 9.34
C GLU A 43 3.31 -10.60 9.94
N GLY A 44 2.15 -10.15 10.39
CA GLY A 44 1.99 -8.86 11.04
C GLY A 44 1.16 -7.88 10.25
N ARG A 45 0.86 -6.77 10.89
CA ARG A 45 0.01 -5.72 10.32
C ARG A 45 0.59 -5.17 9.03
N GLY A 46 -0.26 -4.98 8.03
CA GLY A 46 0.09 -4.30 6.79
C GLY A 46 0.36 -2.82 7.01
N MET A 47 1.19 -2.26 6.15
CA MET A 47 1.46 -0.83 6.11
C MET A 47 0.65 -0.22 4.97
N MET A 48 -0.04 0.86 5.26
CA MET A 48 -0.90 1.53 4.28
C MET A 48 -0.63 3.01 4.21
N TRP A 49 -0.76 3.55 3.00
CA TRP A 49 -0.71 4.98 2.71
C TRP A 49 -1.91 5.34 1.86
N VAL A 50 -2.33 6.57 1.99
CA VAL A 50 -3.39 7.14 1.16
C VAL A 50 -2.88 8.40 0.47
N ILE A 51 -3.48 8.73 -0.65
CA ILE A 51 -3.35 10.05 -1.23
C ILE A 51 -4.67 10.77 -0.94
N GLU A 52 -4.56 11.86 -0.24
CA GLU A 52 -5.69 12.73 0.10
C GLU A 52 -5.64 13.98 -0.76
N ASP A 53 -6.78 14.41 -1.25
CA ASP A 53 -6.90 15.76 -1.78
C ASP A 53 -7.08 16.73 -0.61
N GLU A 54 -6.07 17.53 -0.35
CA GLU A 54 -6.07 18.47 0.78
C GLU A 54 -7.22 19.48 0.72
N THR A 55 -7.70 19.78 -0.47
CA THR A 55 -8.79 20.73 -0.66
C THR A 55 -10.14 20.18 -0.22
N THR A 56 -10.44 18.94 -0.59
CA THR A 56 -11.74 18.30 -0.32
C THR A 56 -11.69 17.32 0.84
N LYS A 57 -10.51 16.98 1.31
CA LYS A 57 -10.26 15.93 2.32
C LYS A 57 -10.72 14.55 1.88
N LYS A 58 -10.88 14.33 0.58
CA LYS A 58 -11.24 13.03 0.03
C LYS A 58 -10.01 12.19 -0.25
N ILE A 59 -10.10 10.90 0.04
CA ILE A 59 -9.09 9.94 -0.32
C ILE A 59 -9.27 9.58 -1.81
N ILE A 60 -8.23 9.82 -2.58
CA ILE A 60 -8.20 9.63 -4.03
C ILE A 60 -7.22 8.52 -4.46
N GLY A 61 -6.51 7.96 -3.53
CA GLY A 61 -5.61 6.83 -3.78
C GLY A 61 -5.30 6.06 -2.52
N HIS A 62 -4.95 4.80 -2.70
CA HIS A 62 -4.52 3.90 -1.62
C HIS A 62 -3.39 3.03 -2.12
N HIS A 63 -2.53 2.67 -1.19
CA HIS A 63 -1.40 1.83 -1.47
C HIS A 63 -0.96 1.13 -0.20
N GLY A 64 -0.55 -0.13 -0.31
CA GLY A 64 -0.15 -0.86 0.87
C GLY A 64 0.91 -1.92 0.62
N LEU A 65 1.55 -2.32 1.71
CA LEU A 65 2.47 -3.43 1.78
C LEU A 65 1.98 -4.40 2.84
N ILE A 66 1.82 -5.65 2.45
CA ILE A 66 1.51 -6.73 3.38
C ILE A 66 2.79 -7.52 3.62
N PRO A 67 3.24 -7.67 4.88
CA PRO A 67 4.41 -8.48 5.16
C PRO A 67 4.13 -9.95 4.90
N VAL A 68 5.03 -10.60 4.18
CA VAL A 68 4.98 -12.03 3.87
C VAL A 68 6.34 -12.63 4.17
N ARG A 69 6.35 -13.93 4.45
CA ARG A 69 7.59 -14.68 4.67
C ARG A 69 7.81 -15.63 3.51
N ILE A 70 9.03 -15.65 3.01
CA ILE A 70 9.45 -16.65 2.03
C ILE A 70 10.67 -17.41 2.55
N VAL A 71 10.83 -18.65 2.09
CA VAL A 71 12.01 -19.47 2.37
C VAL A 71 12.71 -19.71 1.04
N TYR A 72 14.01 -19.43 1.02
CA TYR A 72 14.83 -19.65 -0.15
C TYR A 72 16.21 -20.17 0.29
N GLN A 73 16.61 -21.30 -0.28
CA GLN A 73 17.87 -21.97 0.06
C GLN A 73 18.06 -22.15 1.57
N GLY A 74 17.01 -22.58 2.27
CA GLY A 74 17.05 -22.83 3.70
C GLY A 74 17.02 -21.59 4.58
N LYS A 75 16.94 -20.39 3.99
CA LYS A 75 16.85 -19.13 4.74
C LYS A 75 15.48 -18.52 4.62
N SER A 76 15.03 -17.88 5.69
CA SER A 76 13.76 -17.20 5.76
C SER A 76 13.95 -15.69 5.54
N TYR A 77 13.11 -15.13 4.69
CA TYR A 77 13.15 -13.70 4.35
C TYR A 77 11.77 -13.09 4.60
N ARG A 78 11.75 -11.89 5.14
CA ARG A 78 10.53 -11.11 5.30
C ARG A 78 10.44 -10.08 4.18
N LEU A 79 9.35 -10.14 3.42
CA LEU A 79 9.10 -9.28 2.27
C LEU A 79 7.89 -8.39 2.49
N GLY A 80 7.86 -7.25 1.82
CA GLY A 80 6.64 -6.46 1.68
C GLY A 80 6.02 -6.72 0.32
N LYS A 81 4.85 -7.33 0.32
CA LYS A 81 4.06 -7.52 -0.90
C LYS A 81 3.17 -6.31 -1.11
N THR A 82 3.28 -5.68 -2.28
CA THR A 82 2.42 -4.55 -2.61
C THR A 82 1.01 -5.03 -2.90
N GLU A 83 0.02 -4.37 -2.34
CA GLU A 83 -1.39 -4.70 -2.52
C GLU A 83 -2.24 -3.43 -2.65
N ASN A 84 -3.30 -3.55 -3.44
CA ASN A 84 -4.32 -2.52 -3.59
C ASN A 84 -3.76 -1.14 -3.89
N THR A 85 -2.82 -1.07 -4.83
CA THR A 85 -2.35 0.20 -5.37
C THR A 85 -3.41 0.74 -6.32
N ILE A 86 -4.19 1.69 -5.84
CA ILE A 86 -5.30 2.28 -6.58
C ILE A 86 -5.22 3.80 -6.58
N ILE A 87 -5.63 4.39 -7.68
CA ILE A 87 -5.74 5.84 -7.85
C ILE A 87 -7.07 6.10 -8.56
N HIS A 88 -7.77 7.14 -8.14
CA HIS A 88 -9.03 7.54 -8.77
C HIS A 88 -8.83 7.68 -10.29
N PRO A 89 -9.70 7.08 -11.13
CA PRO A 89 -9.49 7.02 -12.57
C PRO A 89 -9.26 8.38 -13.25
N LYS A 90 -9.89 9.44 -12.75
CA LYS A 90 -9.73 10.78 -13.29
C LYS A 90 -8.35 11.38 -13.06
N LEU A 91 -7.53 10.73 -12.22
CA LEU A 91 -6.22 11.22 -11.82
C LEU A 91 -5.06 10.38 -12.38
N LEU A 92 -5.38 9.35 -13.15
CA LEU A 92 -4.37 8.55 -13.84
C LEU A 92 -3.57 9.43 -14.78
N GLY A 93 -2.25 9.21 -14.80
CA GLY A 93 -1.35 9.97 -15.66
C GLY A 93 -0.80 11.25 -15.04
N ASN A 94 -1.21 11.61 -13.82
CA ASN A 94 -0.73 12.84 -13.14
C ASN A 94 0.51 12.62 -12.27
N GLY A 95 1.22 11.51 -12.46
CA GLY A 95 2.45 11.23 -11.70
C GLY A 95 2.24 10.87 -10.25
N LEU A 96 1.01 10.59 -9.82
CA LEU A 96 0.71 10.30 -8.43
C LEU A 96 1.33 8.99 -7.95
N TYR A 97 1.58 8.06 -8.86
CA TYR A 97 2.27 6.81 -8.51
C TYR A 97 3.64 7.07 -7.89
N PHE A 98 4.31 8.13 -8.30
CA PHE A 98 5.60 8.52 -7.74
C PHE A 98 5.54 8.78 -6.22
N LEU A 99 4.41 9.28 -5.72
CA LEU A 99 4.21 9.50 -4.29
C LEU A 99 4.22 8.17 -3.53
N TYR A 100 3.71 7.11 -4.12
CA TYR A 100 3.75 5.77 -3.52
C TYR A 100 5.17 5.21 -3.47
N GLU A 101 5.90 5.31 -4.57
CA GLU A 101 7.29 4.85 -4.66
C GLU A 101 8.15 5.48 -3.56
N LYS A 102 7.96 6.75 -3.31
CA LYS A 102 8.68 7.46 -2.25
C LYS A 102 8.40 6.87 -0.87
N ASN A 103 7.15 6.54 -0.60
CA ASN A 103 6.78 5.92 0.68
C ASN A 103 7.42 4.54 0.86
N PHE A 104 7.49 3.75 -0.20
CA PHE A 104 8.16 2.45 -0.16
C PHE A 104 9.59 2.56 0.30
N LEU A 105 10.36 3.41 -0.35
CA LEU A 105 11.78 3.51 -0.10
C LEU A 105 12.09 3.87 1.35
N VAL A 106 11.29 4.75 1.94
CA VAL A 106 11.48 5.16 3.32
C VAL A 106 11.14 4.03 4.30
N ASN A 107 10.03 3.34 4.07
CA ASN A 107 9.55 2.35 5.03
C ASN A 107 10.27 1.01 4.94
N LEU A 108 10.75 0.62 3.75
CA LEU A 108 11.52 -0.59 3.57
C LEU A 108 12.83 -0.57 4.35
N GLN A 109 13.47 0.59 4.44
CA GLN A 109 14.69 0.74 5.21
C GLN A 109 14.49 0.45 6.69
N ASN A 110 13.30 0.69 7.20
CA ASN A 110 13.02 0.61 8.63
C ASN A 110 12.34 -0.69 9.06
N ASN A 111 11.59 -1.33 8.16
CA ASN A 111 10.64 -2.39 8.55
C ASN A 111 10.76 -3.70 7.81
N LEU A 112 11.27 -3.70 6.58
CA LEU A 112 11.30 -4.88 5.72
C LEU A 112 12.67 -5.03 5.06
N THR A 113 13.06 -6.28 4.82
CA THR A 113 14.32 -6.60 4.14
C THR A 113 14.19 -6.43 2.62
N TYR A 114 13.04 -6.81 2.07
CA TYR A 114 12.76 -6.77 0.64
C TYR A 114 11.33 -6.35 0.40
N TRP A 115 11.00 -5.98 -0.83
CA TRP A 115 9.62 -5.77 -1.24
C TRP A 115 9.34 -6.49 -2.57
N LEU A 116 8.10 -6.92 -2.73
CA LEU A 116 7.64 -7.69 -3.88
C LEU A 116 6.45 -6.95 -4.50
N PRO A 117 6.60 -6.36 -5.69
CA PRO A 117 5.47 -5.74 -6.38
C PRO A 117 4.51 -6.78 -6.95
N LEU A 118 3.26 -6.36 -7.18
CA LEU A 118 2.19 -7.21 -7.69
C LEU A 118 2.53 -7.95 -8.98
N GLN A 119 3.41 -7.40 -9.81
CA GLN A 119 3.81 -8.02 -11.06
C GLN A 119 4.90 -9.10 -10.90
N GLY A 120 5.16 -9.52 -9.69
CA GLY A 120 6.12 -10.59 -9.43
C GLY A 120 7.58 -10.19 -9.53
N MET A 121 7.87 -8.92 -9.66
CA MET A 121 9.26 -8.45 -9.61
C MET A 121 9.76 -8.45 -8.19
N VAL A 122 10.85 -9.13 -7.94
CA VAL A 122 11.54 -9.11 -6.66
C VAL A 122 12.68 -8.11 -6.76
N ARG A 123 12.67 -7.11 -5.92
CA ARG A 123 13.83 -6.24 -5.72
C ARG A 123 14.51 -6.62 -4.44
N GLN A 124 15.66 -7.18 -4.60
CA GLN A 124 16.59 -7.37 -3.53
C GLN A 124 17.42 -6.09 -3.44
N GLU A 125 17.17 -5.32 -2.44
CA GLU A 125 17.78 -4.02 -2.35
C GLU A 125 18.92 -3.97 -1.35
N ARG A 126 19.70 -2.95 -1.47
CA ARG A 126 20.79 -2.62 -0.55
C ARG A 126 20.34 -2.45 0.90
N PHE A 127 19.05 -2.38 1.12
CA PHE A 127 18.45 -2.33 2.44
C PHE A 127 18.69 -3.59 3.26
N ALA A 128 18.98 -4.69 2.60
CA ALA A 128 19.27 -5.96 3.26
C ALA A 128 20.59 -5.96 4.01
N SER A 129 21.51 -5.08 3.68
CA SER A 129 22.85 -5.01 4.24
C SER A 129 23.05 -3.94 5.29
N ALA A 130 21.99 -3.24 5.64
CA ALA A 130 22.06 -2.17 6.61
C ALA A 130 22.25 -2.67 8.04
#